data_27b90524e50f4cea274b7c1b0eb1a5c2
#
_entry.id   27b90524e50f4cea274b7c1b0eb1a5c2
#
_cell.length_a   1.000
_cell.length_b   1.000
_cell.length_c   1.000
_cell.angle_alpha   90.00
_cell.angle_beta   90.00
_cell.angle_gamma   90.00
#
_symmetry.space_group_name_H-M   'P 1'
#
loop_
_entity.id
_entity.type
_entity.pdbx_description
1 polymer ?
#
loop_
_entity_poly.entity_id
_entity_poly.type
_entity_poly.pdbx_seq_one_letter_code
_entity_poly.pdbx_strand_id
1 'polypeptide(L)'
;MKRLFIILSNILVSLFLVWVFTIWSDTFVSHYYPSVVVLDASPKASYNQVEAGLTRLADETDSLIAMQHQEPGPEGTPIVTYTLFGKGKLPGGLAEKVIEEPSRLSVENNYFILKGGLTVERLRDTLAGLGMTKMTALKPSFLGTLVLIFSSGSQALGIVIFCLTFGALTLIGHIRTLRAVGIRLISGERRWQIFLYPIRSDVCYCCLGLLLGLSLAAIMSQLMSFSPLVLYLIGIGLVCYNLLLIAIALFFAGLFVIGIKRVHLMQVIKGQIPVRGIISLILIAQLLAVLVVSFGASRTLLYVQAERQQKQGQAAWLQEDRLVTL
;
A
#
# COMPACT_ATOMS: atom_id res chain seq x y z
N MET A 1 -2.78 5.55 27.40
CA MET A 1 -3.53 5.70 26.14
C MET A 1 -2.61 5.80 24.92
N LYS A 2 -1.67 6.78 24.82
CA LYS A 2 -0.76 6.92 23.66
C LYS A 2 0.03 5.63 23.33
N ARG A 3 0.60 4.96 24.34
CA ARG A 3 1.38 3.70 24.17
C ARG A 3 0.52 2.59 23.56
N LEU A 4 -0.68 2.41 24.09
CA LEU A 4 -1.65 1.43 23.58
C LEU A 4 -2.08 1.78 22.15
N PHE A 5 -2.26 3.06 21.84
CA PHE A 5 -2.57 3.51 20.49
C PHE A 5 -1.48 3.15 19.50
N ILE A 6 -0.18 3.35 19.84
CA ILE A 6 0.95 3.01 18.95
C ILE A 6 0.94 1.51 18.64
N ILE A 7 0.77 0.66 19.65
CA ILE A 7 0.77 -0.80 19.46
C ILE A 7 -0.45 -1.23 18.63
N LEU A 8 -1.64 -0.80 19.02
CA LEU A 8 -2.89 -1.18 18.35
C LEU A 8 -2.93 -0.70 16.90
N SER A 9 -2.47 0.53 16.64
CA SER A 9 -2.43 1.06 15.28
C SER A 9 -1.45 0.30 14.38
N ASN A 10 -0.31 -0.15 14.89
CA ASN A 10 0.60 -1.01 14.13
C ASN A 10 -0.04 -2.35 13.75
N ILE A 11 -0.78 -2.97 14.68
CA ILE A 11 -1.53 -4.20 14.40
C ILE A 11 -2.59 -3.95 13.34
N LEU A 12 -3.38 -2.87 13.47
CA LEU A 12 -4.43 -2.53 12.51
C LEU A 12 -3.86 -2.21 11.13
N VAL A 13 -2.76 -1.45 11.04
CA VAL A 13 -2.09 -1.15 9.77
C VAL A 13 -1.52 -2.42 9.14
N SER A 14 -0.95 -3.34 9.95
CA SER A 14 -0.49 -4.63 9.46
C SER A 14 -1.63 -5.45 8.86
N LEU A 15 -2.76 -5.60 9.57
CA LEU A 15 -3.94 -6.29 9.07
C LEU A 15 -4.51 -5.63 7.81
N PHE A 16 -4.54 -4.31 7.78
CA PHE A 16 -4.99 -3.55 6.62
C PHE A 16 -4.10 -3.81 5.40
N LEU A 17 -2.77 -3.78 5.54
CA LEU A 17 -1.85 -4.08 4.45
C LEU A 17 -2.02 -5.52 3.97
N VAL A 18 -2.13 -6.50 4.88
CA VAL A 18 -2.41 -7.90 4.52
C VAL A 18 -3.71 -8.00 3.72
N TRP A 19 -4.78 -7.34 4.18
CA TRP A 19 -6.07 -7.33 3.50
C TRP A 19 -5.98 -6.69 2.09
N VAL A 20 -5.28 -5.56 1.96
CA VAL A 20 -5.06 -4.91 0.67
C VAL A 20 -4.33 -5.85 -0.30
N PHE A 21 -3.26 -6.49 0.16
CA PHE A 21 -2.50 -7.43 -0.67
C PHE A 21 -3.30 -8.70 -1.02
N THR A 22 -4.25 -9.11 -0.19
CA THR A 22 -5.14 -10.24 -0.50
C THR A 22 -6.10 -9.90 -1.64
N ILE A 23 -6.72 -8.72 -1.59
CA ILE A 23 -7.73 -8.31 -2.59
C ILE A 23 -7.08 -7.88 -3.92
N TRP A 24 -5.91 -7.26 -3.84
CA TRP A 24 -5.27 -6.63 -5.00
C TRP A 24 -4.05 -7.40 -5.50
N SER A 25 -3.91 -8.69 -5.13
CA SER A 25 -2.76 -9.52 -5.49
C SER A 25 -2.47 -9.49 -7.00
N ASP A 26 -3.50 -9.64 -7.83
CA ASP A 26 -3.38 -9.66 -9.28
C ASP A 26 -2.99 -8.32 -9.88
N THR A 27 -3.47 -7.22 -9.29
CA THR A 27 -3.12 -5.85 -9.73
C THR A 27 -1.68 -5.50 -9.39
N PHE A 28 -1.14 -6.06 -8.30
CA PHE A 28 0.21 -5.76 -7.85
C PHE A 28 1.30 -6.49 -8.62
N VAL A 29 1.01 -7.55 -9.38
CA VAL A 29 2.00 -8.26 -10.18
C VAL A 29 2.76 -7.28 -11.10
N SER A 30 2.03 -6.37 -11.76
CA SER A 30 2.62 -5.34 -12.63
C SER A 30 3.50 -4.31 -11.90
N HIS A 31 3.34 -4.17 -10.60
CA HIS A 31 4.13 -3.26 -9.76
C HIS A 31 5.35 -3.93 -9.13
N TYR A 32 5.39 -5.27 -9.10
CA TYR A 32 6.47 -6.04 -8.50
C TYR A 32 7.46 -6.57 -9.51
N TYR A 33 6.94 -7.06 -10.64
CA TYR A 33 7.73 -7.71 -11.64
C TYR A 33 7.94 -6.79 -12.85
N PRO A 34 9.17 -6.72 -13.36
CA PRO A 34 9.40 -6.04 -14.60
C PRO A 34 8.58 -6.71 -15.71
N SER A 35 7.94 -5.91 -16.54
CA SER A 35 7.01 -6.41 -17.54
C SER A 35 7.07 -5.64 -18.85
N VAL A 36 6.59 -6.29 -19.91
CA VAL A 36 6.33 -5.69 -21.20
C VAL A 36 4.85 -5.87 -21.51
N VAL A 37 4.16 -4.75 -21.67
CA VAL A 37 2.75 -4.72 -22.10
C VAL A 37 2.73 -4.63 -23.63
N VAL A 38 2.11 -5.60 -24.27
CA VAL A 38 1.91 -5.61 -25.72
C VAL A 38 0.51 -5.09 -26.01
N LEU A 39 0.43 -3.96 -26.71
CA LEU A 39 -0.82 -3.28 -27.06
C LEU A 39 -1.26 -3.56 -28.50
N ASP A 40 -0.32 -4.03 -29.35
CA ASP A 40 -0.61 -4.31 -30.74
C ASP A 40 0.40 -5.31 -31.31
N ALA A 41 -0.07 -6.22 -32.15
CA ALA A 41 0.74 -7.26 -32.77
C ALA A 41 0.43 -7.37 -34.26
N SER A 42 1.43 -7.82 -35.04
CA SER A 42 1.24 -8.10 -36.44
C SER A 42 0.23 -9.24 -36.64
N PRO A 43 -0.65 -9.20 -37.68
CA PRO A 43 -1.55 -10.32 -38.00
C PRO A 43 -0.85 -11.67 -38.26
N LYS A 44 0.45 -11.64 -38.46
CA LYS A 44 1.27 -12.85 -38.66
C LYS A 44 1.82 -13.44 -37.37
N ALA A 45 1.72 -12.72 -36.23
CA ALA A 45 2.19 -13.19 -34.95
C ALA A 45 1.25 -14.30 -34.46
N SER A 46 1.77 -15.52 -34.31
CA SER A 46 1.00 -16.65 -33.78
C SER A 46 1.45 -17.00 -32.37
N TYR A 47 0.50 -17.47 -31.54
CA TYR A 47 0.81 -17.91 -30.19
C TYR A 47 1.93 -18.95 -30.14
N ASN A 48 1.94 -19.94 -31.04
CA ASN A 48 2.95 -21.00 -31.06
C ASN A 48 4.37 -20.45 -31.31
N GLN A 49 4.49 -19.40 -32.12
CA GLN A 49 5.80 -18.74 -32.37
C GLN A 49 6.26 -17.98 -31.13
N VAL A 50 5.32 -17.31 -30.42
CA VAL A 50 5.59 -16.58 -29.18
C VAL A 50 5.99 -17.56 -28.08
N GLU A 51 5.27 -18.66 -27.93
CA GLU A 51 5.57 -19.73 -26.97
C GLU A 51 6.98 -20.31 -27.20
N ALA A 52 7.29 -20.71 -28.44
CA ALA A 52 8.60 -21.24 -28.77
C ALA A 52 9.73 -20.23 -28.55
N GLY A 53 9.52 -18.96 -28.94
CA GLY A 53 10.46 -17.87 -28.71
C GLY A 53 10.71 -17.54 -27.26
N LEU A 54 9.65 -17.45 -26.48
CA LEU A 54 9.74 -17.14 -25.03
C LEU A 54 10.31 -18.30 -24.23
N THR A 55 9.95 -19.54 -24.55
CA THR A 55 10.51 -20.73 -23.90
C THR A 55 12.03 -20.82 -24.16
N ARG A 56 12.46 -20.61 -25.41
CA ARG A 56 13.88 -20.55 -25.74
C ARG A 56 14.61 -19.42 -24.98
N LEU A 57 14.02 -18.21 -24.95
CA LEU A 57 14.60 -17.07 -24.23
C LEU A 57 14.70 -17.35 -22.72
N ALA A 58 13.68 -17.98 -22.14
CA ALA A 58 13.64 -18.36 -20.74
C ALA A 58 14.72 -19.39 -20.40
N ASP A 59 14.92 -20.41 -21.27
CA ASP A 59 15.97 -21.42 -21.10
C ASP A 59 17.38 -20.82 -21.26
N GLU A 60 17.59 -19.93 -22.23
CA GLU A 60 18.88 -19.24 -22.47
C GLU A 60 19.31 -18.34 -21.30
N THR A 61 18.34 -17.76 -20.59
CA THR A 61 18.59 -16.78 -19.53
C THR A 61 18.34 -17.32 -18.12
N ASP A 62 18.04 -18.61 -17.99
CA ASP A 62 17.60 -19.25 -16.74
C ASP A 62 16.52 -18.40 -16.02
N SER A 63 15.52 -17.98 -16.80
CA SER A 63 14.49 -17.07 -16.36
C SER A 63 13.11 -17.71 -16.41
N LEU A 64 12.19 -17.15 -15.64
CA LEU A 64 10.78 -17.53 -15.65
C LEU A 64 9.96 -16.34 -16.14
N ILE A 65 9.30 -16.54 -17.29
CA ILE A 65 8.42 -15.54 -17.90
C ILE A 65 6.98 -16.00 -17.72
N ALA A 66 6.08 -15.06 -17.40
CA ALA A 66 4.65 -15.32 -17.30
C ALA A 66 3.87 -14.40 -18.23
N MET A 67 2.96 -14.94 -18.99
CA MET A 67 2.00 -14.22 -19.81
C MET A 67 0.67 -14.16 -19.07
N GLN A 68 0.13 -12.97 -18.87
CA GLN A 68 -1.14 -12.74 -18.17
C GLN A 68 -2.32 -12.92 -19.13
N HIS A 69 -3.33 -13.63 -18.71
CA HIS A 69 -4.62 -13.72 -19.38
C HIS A 69 -5.70 -13.10 -18.50
N GLN A 70 -6.60 -12.37 -19.14
CA GLN A 70 -7.80 -11.84 -18.49
C GLN A 70 -9.03 -12.42 -19.17
N GLU A 71 -9.87 -13.09 -18.42
CA GLU A 71 -11.13 -13.65 -18.88
C GLU A 71 -12.29 -13.02 -18.11
N PRO A 72 -13.43 -12.81 -18.76
CA PRO A 72 -14.64 -12.38 -18.05
C PRO A 72 -15.05 -13.47 -17.06
N GLY A 73 -15.02 -13.18 -15.78
CA GLY A 73 -15.46 -14.08 -14.74
C GLY A 73 -16.95 -13.92 -14.39
N PRO A 74 -17.48 -14.81 -13.57
CA PRO A 74 -18.82 -14.67 -13.03
C PRO A 74 -18.94 -13.33 -12.30
N GLU A 75 -20.08 -12.68 -12.39
CA GLU A 75 -20.37 -11.38 -11.80
C GLU A 75 -19.56 -10.19 -12.35
N GLY A 76 -18.93 -10.30 -13.53
CA GLY A 76 -18.20 -9.22 -14.17
C GLY A 76 -16.84 -8.90 -13.56
N THR A 77 -16.34 -9.71 -12.63
CA THR A 77 -14.98 -9.63 -12.12
C THR A 77 -14.03 -10.36 -13.07
N PRO A 78 -12.95 -9.73 -13.59
CA PRO A 78 -12.02 -10.43 -14.46
C PRO A 78 -11.30 -11.55 -13.70
N ILE A 79 -11.26 -12.74 -14.27
CA ILE A 79 -10.41 -13.84 -13.80
C ILE A 79 -9.05 -13.66 -14.47
N VAL A 80 -8.02 -13.50 -13.64
CA VAL A 80 -6.64 -13.35 -14.10
C VAL A 80 -5.91 -14.68 -13.93
N THR A 81 -5.34 -15.18 -15.02
CA THR A 81 -4.56 -16.41 -15.04
C THR A 81 -3.24 -16.19 -15.78
N TYR A 82 -2.28 -17.06 -15.55
CA TYR A 82 -0.94 -16.90 -16.10
C TYR A 82 -0.47 -18.17 -16.79
N THR A 83 0.15 -18.01 -17.97
CA THR A 83 0.89 -19.08 -18.65
C THR A 83 2.38 -18.88 -18.43
N LEU A 84 3.09 -19.94 -18.07
CA LEU A 84 4.51 -19.91 -17.76
C LEU A 84 5.38 -20.35 -18.95
N PHE A 85 6.50 -19.67 -19.13
CA PHE A 85 7.57 -20.04 -20.05
C PHE A 85 8.87 -20.16 -19.26
N GLY A 86 9.54 -21.31 -19.34
CA GLY A 86 10.75 -21.62 -18.58
C GLY A 86 10.51 -22.54 -17.39
N LYS A 87 11.57 -22.76 -16.58
CA LYS A 87 11.54 -23.71 -15.45
C LYS A 87 11.24 -23.00 -14.15
N GLY A 88 10.06 -23.25 -13.58
CA GLY A 88 9.68 -22.67 -12.29
C GLY A 88 8.23 -22.92 -11.94
N LYS A 89 7.81 -22.32 -10.83
CA LYS A 89 6.42 -22.31 -10.38
C LYS A 89 5.99 -20.87 -10.18
N LEU A 90 4.70 -20.61 -10.40
CA LEU A 90 4.10 -19.32 -10.07
C LEU A 90 4.28 -18.99 -8.58
N PRO A 91 4.52 -17.72 -8.26
CA PRO A 91 4.43 -17.27 -6.88
C PRO A 91 3.06 -17.58 -6.29
N GLY A 92 3.01 -17.90 -4.98
CA GLY A 92 1.75 -18.25 -4.31
C GLY A 92 0.69 -17.17 -4.47
N GLY A 93 -0.55 -17.60 -4.68
CA GLY A 93 -1.71 -16.73 -4.88
C GLY A 93 -2.06 -16.41 -6.34
N LEU A 94 -1.21 -16.78 -7.31
CA LEU A 94 -1.50 -16.63 -8.73
C LEU A 94 -2.00 -17.96 -9.32
N ALA A 95 -2.99 -17.88 -10.20
CA ALA A 95 -3.58 -19.05 -10.86
C ALA A 95 -2.89 -19.33 -12.20
N GLU A 96 -2.44 -20.57 -12.39
CA GLU A 96 -1.86 -21.02 -13.66
C GLU A 96 -2.97 -21.45 -14.61
N LYS A 97 -2.87 -21.06 -15.87
CA LYS A 97 -3.77 -21.50 -16.94
C LYS A 97 -3.15 -22.62 -17.74
N VAL A 98 -3.83 -23.73 -17.79
CA VAL A 98 -3.53 -24.80 -18.75
C VAL A 98 -4.22 -24.45 -20.07
N ILE A 99 -3.41 -24.36 -21.13
CA ILE A 99 -3.89 -23.98 -22.46
C ILE A 99 -4.37 -25.23 -23.20
N GLU A 100 -5.67 -25.30 -23.46
CA GLU A 100 -6.25 -26.38 -24.27
C GLU A 100 -6.24 -26.06 -25.77
N GLU A 101 -6.47 -24.81 -26.17
CA GLU A 101 -6.51 -24.37 -27.56
C GLU A 101 -5.60 -23.16 -27.82
N PRO A 102 -4.31 -23.37 -28.17
CA PRO A 102 -3.35 -22.29 -28.37
C PRO A 102 -3.72 -21.31 -29.50
N SER A 103 -4.44 -21.79 -30.53
CA SER A 103 -4.77 -20.99 -31.72
C SER A 103 -5.76 -19.84 -31.46
N ARG A 104 -6.48 -19.86 -30.36
CA ARG A 104 -7.47 -18.83 -29.99
C ARG A 104 -6.96 -17.78 -29.02
N LEU A 105 -5.72 -17.91 -28.55
CA LEU A 105 -5.19 -16.98 -27.57
C LEU A 105 -4.64 -15.72 -28.23
N SER A 106 -5.05 -14.57 -27.70
CA SER A 106 -4.42 -13.30 -28.07
C SER A 106 -2.98 -13.26 -27.56
N VAL A 107 -2.07 -12.76 -28.40
CA VAL A 107 -0.68 -12.48 -28.03
C VAL A 107 -0.51 -11.05 -27.47
N GLU A 108 -1.56 -10.23 -27.54
CA GLU A 108 -1.62 -8.87 -27.01
C GLU A 108 -1.93 -8.93 -25.51
N ASN A 109 -0.91 -9.14 -24.72
CA ASN A 109 -1.02 -9.40 -23.29
C ASN A 109 0.15 -8.76 -22.52
N ASN A 110 0.14 -8.89 -21.19
CA ASN A 110 1.23 -8.48 -20.34
C ASN A 110 2.18 -9.66 -20.10
N TYR A 111 3.47 -9.42 -20.34
CA TYR A 111 4.54 -10.40 -20.15
C TYR A 111 5.41 -9.98 -18.97
N PHE A 112 5.48 -10.80 -17.93
CA PHE A 112 6.20 -10.54 -16.69
C PHE A 112 7.46 -11.39 -16.59
N ILE A 113 8.54 -10.81 -16.06
CA ILE A 113 9.75 -11.54 -15.72
C ILE A 113 9.67 -11.85 -14.22
N LEU A 114 9.33 -13.09 -13.87
CA LEU A 114 9.13 -13.50 -12.47
C LEU A 114 10.44 -13.82 -11.75
N LYS A 115 11.43 -14.35 -12.49
CA LYS A 115 12.72 -14.75 -11.93
C LYS A 115 13.77 -14.83 -13.05
N GLY A 116 15.05 -14.72 -12.68
CA GLY A 116 16.19 -14.95 -13.57
C GLY A 116 16.95 -13.69 -13.97
N GLY A 117 17.85 -13.83 -14.91
CA GLY A 117 18.74 -12.76 -15.40
C GLY A 117 18.22 -11.99 -16.61
N LEU A 118 16.98 -12.24 -17.06
CA LEU A 118 16.38 -11.58 -18.21
C LEU A 118 16.11 -10.11 -17.93
N THR A 119 16.52 -9.22 -18.83
CA THR A 119 16.21 -7.79 -18.77
C THR A 119 14.96 -7.46 -19.57
N VAL A 120 14.26 -6.39 -19.17
CA VAL A 120 13.04 -5.92 -19.86
C VAL A 120 13.33 -5.55 -21.31
N GLU A 121 14.49 -4.96 -21.55
CA GLU A 121 14.94 -4.57 -22.89
C GLU A 121 15.10 -5.81 -23.80
N ARG A 122 15.75 -6.86 -23.31
CA ARG A 122 15.92 -8.11 -24.07
C ARG A 122 14.59 -8.84 -24.32
N LEU A 123 13.68 -8.83 -23.34
CA LEU A 123 12.33 -9.36 -23.54
C LEU A 123 11.57 -8.58 -24.61
N ARG A 124 11.61 -7.25 -24.55
CA ARG A 124 10.97 -6.38 -25.55
C ARG A 124 11.54 -6.62 -26.96
N ASP A 125 12.88 -6.72 -27.10
CA ASP A 125 13.52 -6.91 -28.40
C ASP A 125 13.17 -8.29 -28.99
N THR A 126 13.05 -9.32 -28.14
CA THR A 126 12.59 -10.64 -28.56
C THR A 126 11.12 -10.60 -29.02
N LEU A 127 10.24 -9.96 -28.26
CA LEU A 127 8.84 -9.79 -28.63
C LEU A 127 8.69 -8.99 -29.93
N ALA A 128 9.52 -7.95 -30.15
CA ALA A 128 9.56 -7.21 -31.40
C ALA A 128 9.94 -8.13 -32.60
N GLY A 129 10.92 -9.00 -32.40
CA GLY A 129 11.31 -10.00 -33.41
C GLY A 129 10.22 -11.03 -33.70
N LEU A 130 9.28 -11.26 -32.77
CA LEU A 130 8.13 -12.15 -32.92
C LEU A 130 6.90 -11.44 -33.53
N GLY A 131 7.02 -10.17 -33.93
CA GLY A 131 5.98 -9.43 -34.61
C GLY A 131 5.13 -8.51 -33.76
N MET A 132 5.53 -8.25 -32.48
CA MET A 132 4.86 -7.26 -31.65
C MET A 132 5.27 -5.85 -32.07
N THR A 133 4.31 -4.96 -32.33
CA THR A 133 4.56 -3.65 -32.94
C THR A 133 4.50 -2.50 -31.91
N LYS A 134 3.56 -2.55 -30.99
CA LYS A 134 3.38 -1.50 -29.97
C LYS A 134 3.52 -2.08 -28.56
N MET A 135 4.63 -1.74 -27.92
CA MET A 135 4.97 -2.29 -26.62
C MET A 135 5.38 -1.19 -25.64
N THR A 136 5.01 -1.36 -24.38
CA THR A 136 5.43 -0.49 -23.28
C THR A 136 6.17 -1.32 -22.25
N ALA A 137 7.41 -0.94 -21.94
CA ALA A 137 8.20 -1.56 -20.89
C ALA A 137 7.88 -0.92 -19.54
N LEU A 138 7.50 -1.72 -18.56
CA LEU A 138 7.19 -1.27 -17.20
C LEU A 138 8.26 -1.82 -16.26
N LYS A 139 8.88 -0.92 -15.49
CA LYS A 139 9.82 -1.29 -14.44
C LYS A 139 9.12 -1.21 -13.08
N PRO A 140 9.37 -2.16 -12.19
CA PRO A 140 8.75 -2.14 -10.87
C PRO A 140 9.14 -0.85 -10.13
N SER A 141 8.16 -0.18 -9.56
CA SER A 141 8.35 1.03 -8.77
C SER A 141 7.73 0.83 -7.39
N PHE A 142 8.59 0.55 -6.41
CA PHE A 142 8.18 0.38 -5.03
C PHE A 142 7.48 1.64 -4.46
N LEU A 143 8.06 2.82 -4.70
CA LEU A 143 7.45 4.09 -4.30
C LEU A 143 6.11 4.32 -5.00
N GLY A 144 6.01 3.97 -6.29
CA GLY A 144 4.76 4.03 -7.04
C GLY A 144 3.68 3.15 -6.43
N THR A 145 4.01 1.94 -6.00
CA THR A 145 3.08 1.02 -5.34
C THR A 145 2.59 1.58 -4.00
N LEU A 146 3.50 2.10 -3.15
CA LEU A 146 3.11 2.73 -1.90
C LEU A 146 2.21 3.96 -2.14
N VAL A 147 2.58 4.82 -3.08
CA VAL A 147 1.77 5.99 -3.44
C VAL A 147 0.39 5.55 -3.92
N LEU A 148 0.30 4.52 -4.75
CA LEU A 148 -0.98 3.98 -5.22
C LEU A 148 -1.84 3.46 -4.06
N ILE A 149 -1.28 2.65 -3.16
CA ILE A 149 -1.97 2.13 -1.98
C ILE A 149 -2.47 3.27 -1.09
N PHE A 150 -1.63 4.27 -0.85
CA PHE A 150 -1.96 5.33 0.09
C PHE A 150 -2.68 6.54 -0.53
N SER A 151 -2.68 6.70 -1.85
CA SER A 151 -3.40 7.77 -2.55
C SER A 151 -4.83 7.42 -2.92
N SER A 152 -5.22 6.15 -2.87
CA SER A 152 -6.61 5.78 -3.13
C SER A 152 -7.52 6.29 -2.01
N GLY A 153 -8.30 7.28 -2.35
CA GLY A 153 -9.34 8.04 -1.62
C GLY A 153 -9.59 7.73 -0.14
N SER A 154 -10.26 6.63 0.18
CA SER A 154 -10.63 6.25 1.55
C SER A 154 -9.44 5.87 2.44
N GLN A 155 -8.36 5.36 1.85
CA GLN A 155 -7.17 4.90 2.56
C GLN A 155 -6.30 6.08 3.01
N ALA A 156 -6.15 7.09 2.16
CA ALA A 156 -5.49 8.35 2.52
C ALA A 156 -6.18 9.03 3.70
N LEU A 157 -7.52 8.99 3.73
CA LEU A 157 -8.32 9.53 4.83
C LEU A 157 -8.06 8.80 6.15
N GLY A 158 -7.96 7.47 6.12
CA GLY A 158 -7.59 6.67 7.28
C GLY A 158 -6.26 7.11 7.89
N ILE A 159 -5.25 7.32 7.06
CA ILE A 159 -3.92 7.79 7.51
C ILE A 159 -4.01 9.17 8.14
N VAL A 160 -4.72 10.11 7.52
CA VAL A 160 -4.91 11.47 8.08
C VAL A 160 -5.57 11.40 9.46
N ILE A 161 -6.60 10.58 9.63
CA ILE A 161 -7.28 10.40 10.93
C ILE A 161 -6.30 9.83 11.96
N PHE A 162 -5.54 8.80 11.60
CA PHE A 162 -4.51 8.23 12.49
C PHE A 162 -3.46 9.28 12.88
N CYS A 163 -2.97 10.08 11.93
CA CYS A 163 -2.00 11.14 12.17
C CYS A 163 -2.56 12.22 13.13
N LEU A 164 -3.79 12.67 12.90
CA LEU A 164 -4.46 13.67 13.75
C LEU A 164 -4.71 13.12 15.14
N THR A 165 -5.17 11.88 15.26
CA THR A 165 -5.41 11.23 16.55
C THR A 165 -4.12 11.07 17.34
N PHE A 166 -3.05 10.62 16.69
CA PHE A 166 -1.75 10.48 17.32
C PHE A 166 -1.16 11.83 17.73
N GLY A 167 -1.32 12.87 16.89
CA GLY A 167 -0.95 14.25 17.22
C GLY A 167 -1.66 14.76 18.45
N ALA A 168 -2.99 14.56 18.53
CA ALA A 168 -3.80 14.95 19.69
C ALA A 168 -3.37 14.21 20.96
N LEU A 169 -3.14 12.89 20.88
CA LEU A 169 -2.63 12.10 22.01
C LEU A 169 -1.24 12.55 22.48
N THR A 170 -0.39 12.95 21.53
CA THR A 170 0.95 13.48 21.83
C THR A 170 0.86 14.81 22.55
N LEU A 171 0.01 15.74 22.11
CA LEU A 171 -0.23 17.02 22.76
C LEU A 171 -0.78 16.83 24.17
N ILE A 172 -1.79 15.99 24.36
CA ILE A 172 -2.35 15.66 25.68
C ILE A 172 -1.26 15.10 26.60
N GLY A 173 -0.40 14.22 26.07
CA GLY A 173 0.74 13.68 26.81
C GLY A 173 1.70 14.77 27.28
N HIS A 174 2.06 15.71 26.42
CA HIS A 174 2.93 16.85 26.77
C HIS A 174 2.30 17.78 27.81
N ILE A 175 0.99 18.05 27.70
CA ILE A 175 0.29 18.88 28.67
C ILE A 175 0.35 18.26 30.08
N ARG A 176 0.10 16.95 30.18
CA ARG A 176 0.16 16.24 31.46
C ARG A 176 1.55 16.26 32.11
N THR A 177 2.58 16.32 31.31
CA THR A 177 3.99 16.36 31.80
C THR A 177 4.52 17.78 32.01
N LEU A 178 3.76 18.83 31.66
CA LEU A 178 4.20 20.23 31.75
C LEU A 178 4.72 20.61 33.14
N ARG A 179 4.02 20.21 34.22
CA ARG A 179 4.46 20.50 35.59
C ARG A 179 5.79 19.83 35.91
N ALA A 180 5.97 18.57 35.53
CA ALA A 180 7.22 17.85 35.72
C ALA A 180 8.36 18.47 34.90
N VAL A 181 8.07 18.89 33.67
CA VAL A 181 9.00 19.62 32.79
C VAL A 181 9.43 20.95 33.41
N GLY A 182 8.48 21.71 33.98
CA GLY A 182 8.78 22.96 34.68
C GLY A 182 9.75 22.75 35.85
N ILE A 183 9.50 21.73 36.68
CA ILE A 183 10.39 21.38 37.82
C ILE A 183 11.80 21.00 37.33
N ARG A 184 11.92 20.19 36.29
CA ARG A 184 13.22 19.78 35.71
C ARG A 184 13.98 20.96 35.09
N LEU A 185 13.29 21.93 34.50
CA LEU A 185 13.91 23.16 34.00
C LEU A 185 14.51 23.99 35.12
N ILE A 186 13.85 24.06 36.30
CA ILE A 186 14.35 24.77 37.47
C ILE A 186 15.54 24.03 38.08
N SER A 187 15.55 22.69 38.07
CA SER A 187 16.71 21.89 38.51
C SER A 187 17.90 21.92 37.56
N GLY A 188 17.82 22.72 36.48
CA GLY A 188 18.95 22.93 35.57
C GLY A 188 19.14 21.91 34.48
N GLU A 189 18.15 21.01 34.27
CA GLU A 189 18.22 20.08 33.16
C GLU A 189 18.23 20.82 31.81
N ARG A 190 19.03 20.34 30.86
CA ARG A 190 19.11 20.94 29.53
C ARG A 190 17.80 20.74 28.80
N ARG A 191 17.30 21.78 28.13
CA ARG A 191 16.05 21.76 27.34
C ARG A 191 16.00 20.59 26.33
N TRP A 192 17.15 20.23 25.75
CA TRP A 192 17.27 19.13 24.82
C TRP A 192 16.98 17.75 25.46
N GLN A 193 17.41 17.53 26.67
CA GLN A 193 17.15 16.29 27.41
C GLN A 193 15.66 16.12 27.72
N ILE A 194 15.01 17.22 28.10
CA ILE A 194 13.57 17.25 28.34
C ILE A 194 12.77 16.98 27.07
N PHE A 195 13.25 17.46 25.92
CA PHE A 195 12.68 17.21 24.60
C PHE A 195 12.79 15.74 24.19
N LEU A 196 13.95 15.13 24.38
CA LEU A 196 14.22 13.75 23.94
C LEU A 196 13.54 12.67 24.80
N TYR A 197 13.28 12.94 26.07
CA TYR A 197 12.75 11.94 27.00
C TYR A 197 11.41 11.33 26.56
N PRO A 198 10.36 12.09 26.20
CA PRO A 198 9.11 11.50 25.70
C PRO A 198 9.29 10.79 24.35
N ILE A 199 10.16 11.30 23.47
CA ILE A 199 10.41 10.72 22.16
C ILE A 199 11.07 9.35 22.28
N ARG A 200 12.06 9.17 23.19
CA ARG A 200 12.69 7.89 23.44
C ARG A 200 11.67 6.81 23.81
N SER A 201 10.69 7.16 24.66
CA SER A 201 9.59 6.26 24.99
C SER A 201 8.74 5.91 23.76
N ASP A 202 8.39 6.90 22.95
CA ASP A 202 7.58 6.69 21.73
C ASP A 202 8.29 5.79 20.72
N VAL A 203 9.58 6.02 20.49
CA VAL A 203 10.42 5.17 19.61
C VAL A 203 10.43 3.72 20.11
N CYS A 204 10.58 3.50 21.41
CA CYS A 204 10.56 2.15 21.98
C CYS A 204 9.21 1.44 21.71
N TYR A 205 8.06 2.15 21.86
CA TYR A 205 6.74 1.59 21.57
C TYR A 205 6.48 1.44 20.07
N CYS A 206 7.04 2.29 19.22
CA CYS A 206 7.03 2.11 17.77
C CYS A 206 7.80 0.84 17.36
N CYS A 207 9.00 0.61 17.92
CA CYS A 207 9.74 -0.62 17.67
C CYS A 207 8.98 -1.87 18.13
N LEU A 208 8.37 -1.83 19.32
CA LEU A 208 7.55 -2.94 19.83
C LEU A 208 6.33 -3.17 18.91
N GLY A 209 5.62 -2.11 18.54
CA GLY A 209 4.48 -2.18 17.63
C GLY A 209 4.87 -2.71 16.24
N LEU A 210 6.02 -2.28 15.72
CA LEU A 210 6.58 -2.77 14.46
C LEU A 210 6.87 -4.27 14.53
N LEU A 211 7.51 -4.75 15.60
CA LEU A 211 7.78 -6.17 15.79
C LEU A 211 6.49 -7.01 15.85
N LEU A 212 5.49 -6.54 16.60
CA LEU A 212 4.18 -7.20 16.67
C LEU A 212 3.44 -7.19 15.33
N GLY A 213 3.47 -6.06 14.62
CA GLY A 213 2.89 -5.95 13.29
C GLY A 213 3.57 -6.87 12.26
N LEU A 214 4.89 -6.94 12.27
CA LEU A 214 5.66 -7.83 11.39
C LEU A 214 5.43 -9.30 11.71
N SER A 215 5.38 -9.69 13.00
CA SER A 215 5.09 -11.07 13.38
C SER A 215 3.68 -11.50 12.94
N LEU A 216 2.69 -10.62 13.08
CA LEU A 216 1.34 -10.87 12.60
C LEU A 216 1.28 -10.99 11.07
N ALA A 217 1.96 -10.09 10.34
CA ALA A 217 2.06 -10.16 8.88
C ALA A 217 2.74 -11.46 8.43
N ALA A 218 3.79 -11.92 9.12
CA ALA A 218 4.47 -13.17 8.81
C ALA A 218 3.54 -14.39 9.00
N ILE A 219 2.77 -14.42 10.09
CA ILE A 219 1.80 -15.50 10.35
C ILE A 219 0.73 -15.51 9.25
N MET A 220 0.16 -14.36 8.95
CA MET A 220 -0.87 -14.25 7.90
C MET A 220 -0.31 -14.57 6.51
N SER A 221 0.94 -14.18 6.22
CA SER A 221 1.61 -14.50 4.97
C SER A 221 1.78 -16.03 4.79
N GLN A 222 2.09 -16.75 5.85
CA GLN A 222 2.16 -18.22 5.81
C GLN A 222 0.79 -18.87 5.59
N LEU A 223 -0.25 -18.37 6.28
CA LEU A 223 -1.61 -18.90 6.15
C LEU A 223 -2.19 -18.67 4.74
N MET A 224 -1.86 -17.55 4.11
CA MET A 224 -2.34 -17.17 2.77
C MET A 224 -1.38 -17.54 1.65
N SER A 225 -0.26 -18.21 1.95
CA SER A 225 0.77 -18.62 0.97
C SER A 225 1.30 -17.45 0.13
N PHE A 226 1.45 -16.27 0.73
CA PHE A 226 1.97 -15.10 0.04
C PHE A 226 3.44 -15.28 -0.38
N SER A 227 3.80 -14.63 -1.47
CA SER A 227 5.19 -14.51 -1.89
C SER A 227 6.03 -13.77 -0.82
N PRO A 228 7.31 -14.12 -0.62
CA PRO A 228 8.22 -13.40 0.28
C PRO A 228 8.31 -11.91 -0.01
N LEU A 229 8.08 -11.52 -1.26
CA LEU A 229 8.08 -10.14 -1.70
C LEU A 229 6.93 -9.33 -1.08
N VAL A 230 5.73 -9.93 -0.93
CA VAL A 230 4.59 -9.28 -0.26
C VAL A 230 4.91 -8.99 1.20
N LEU A 231 5.53 -9.93 1.90
CA LEU A 231 5.97 -9.73 3.28
C LEU A 231 6.98 -8.58 3.40
N TYR A 232 7.94 -8.51 2.47
CA TYR A 232 8.90 -7.42 2.39
C TYR A 232 8.22 -6.05 2.23
N LEU A 233 7.20 -5.97 1.38
CA LEU A 233 6.45 -4.72 1.13
C LEU A 233 5.59 -4.31 2.32
N ILE A 234 4.93 -5.26 2.98
CA ILE A 234 4.22 -5.00 4.23
C ILE A 234 5.21 -4.46 5.27
N GLY A 235 6.41 -5.06 5.36
CA GLY A 235 7.48 -4.61 6.24
C GLY A 235 7.87 -3.16 6.00
N ILE A 236 8.10 -2.77 4.74
CA ILE A 236 8.44 -1.39 4.41
C ILE A 236 7.25 -0.45 4.69
N GLY A 237 6.03 -0.85 4.36
CA GLY A 237 4.83 -0.07 4.70
C GLY A 237 4.72 0.23 6.20
N LEU A 238 4.97 -0.78 7.05
CA LEU A 238 4.99 -0.62 8.50
C LEU A 238 6.15 0.26 8.98
N VAL A 239 7.33 0.15 8.38
CA VAL A 239 8.47 1.04 8.70
C VAL A 239 8.13 2.49 8.33
N CYS A 240 7.62 2.74 7.12
CA CYS A 240 7.19 4.08 6.70
C CYS A 240 6.11 4.64 7.63
N TYR A 241 5.14 3.83 8.05
CA TYR A 241 4.12 4.22 9.02
C TYR A 241 4.73 4.65 10.37
N ASN A 242 5.66 3.86 10.92
CA ASN A 242 6.32 4.19 12.18
C ASN A 242 7.22 5.43 12.07
N LEU A 243 7.92 5.63 10.95
CA LEU A 243 8.66 6.86 10.67
C LEU A 243 7.74 8.08 10.65
N LEU A 244 6.54 7.94 10.07
CA LEU A 244 5.53 9.00 10.08
C LEU A 244 5.07 9.33 11.52
N LEU A 245 4.80 8.31 12.35
CA LEU A 245 4.44 8.53 13.76
C LEU A 245 5.55 9.24 14.53
N ILE A 246 6.81 8.85 14.32
CA ILE A 246 7.98 9.50 14.95
C ILE A 246 8.11 10.94 14.46
N ALA A 247 7.94 11.21 13.17
CA ALA A 247 7.97 12.55 12.60
C ALA A 247 6.90 13.46 13.22
N ILE A 248 5.68 12.95 13.39
CA ILE A 248 4.57 13.66 14.07
C ILE A 248 4.93 13.93 15.53
N ALA A 249 5.45 12.92 16.25
CA ALA A 249 5.88 13.09 17.63
C ALA A 249 6.96 14.17 17.79
N LEU A 250 7.95 14.17 16.88
CA LEU A 250 9.01 15.20 16.83
C LEU A 250 8.45 16.59 16.55
N PHE A 251 7.53 16.70 15.58
CA PHE A 251 6.89 17.97 15.24
C PHE A 251 6.14 18.57 16.44
N PHE A 252 5.29 17.77 17.09
CA PHE A 252 4.52 18.25 18.26
C PHE A 252 5.42 18.51 19.47
N ALA A 253 6.48 17.74 19.68
CA ALA A 253 7.46 18.01 20.72
C ALA A 253 8.23 19.33 20.45
N GLY A 254 8.57 19.61 19.19
CA GLY A 254 9.17 20.86 18.76
C GLY A 254 8.26 22.06 19.02
N LEU A 255 7.00 21.97 18.61
CA LEU A 255 5.99 23.00 18.90
C LEU A 255 5.81 23.23 20.41
N PHE A 256 5.83 22.16 21.20
CA PHE A 256 5.74 22.24 22.66
C PHE A 256 6.93 23.00 23.27
N VAL A 257 8.15 22.72 22.85
CA VAL A 257 9.36 23.43 23.30
C VAL A 257 9.34 24.92 22.93
N ILE A 258 8.85 25.24 21.72
CA ILE A 258 8.68 26.64 21.27
C ILE A 258 7.60 27.32 22.13
N GLY A 259 6.49 26.63 22.41
CA GLY A 259 5.43 27.12 23.26
C GLY A 259 5.92 27.45 24.68
N ILE A 260 6.72 26.56 25.29
CA ILE A 260 7.29 26.79 26.63
C ILE A 260 8.17 28.02 26.68
N LYS A 261 8.90 28.35 25.60
CA LYS A 261 9.73 29.59 25.56
C LYS A 261 8.91 30.87 25.71
N ARG A 262 7.63 30.86 25.31
CA ARG A 262 6.72 32.02 25.35
C ARG A 262 5.90 32.12 26.63
N VAL A 263 5.87 31.05 27.44
CA VAL A 263 5.09 31.02 28.68
C VAL A 263 6.00 31.28 29.88
N HIS A 264 5.58 32.18 30.79
CA HIS A 264 6.34 32.42 32.03
C HIS A 264 6.35 31.14 32.87
N LEU A 265 7.57 30.69 33.24
CA LEU A 265 7.78 29.45 34.01
C LEU A 265 6.95 29.40 35.33
N MET A 266 6.74 30.53 35.98
CA MET A 266 5.93 30.64 37.17
C MET A 266 4.44 30.29 36.94
N GLN A 267 3.90 30.59 35.77
CA GLN A 267 2.49 30.25 35.45
C GLN A 267 2.35 28.75 35.18
N VAL A 268 3.37 28.12 34.58
CA VAL A 268 3.41 26.66 34.35
C VAL A 268 3.42 25.91 35.67
N ILE A 269 4.20 26.37 36.64
CA ILE A 269 4.28 25.72 37.98
C ILE A 269 3.01 25.91 38.78
N LYS A 270 2.39 27.06 38.69
CA LYS A 270 1.08 27.36 39.36
C LYS A 270 -0.10 26.62 38.70
N GLY A 271 0.13 25.83 37.64
CA GLY A 271 -0.90 25.11 36.92
C GLY A 271 -1.83 26.01 36.08
N GLN A 272 -1.49 27.29 35.93
CA GLN A 272 -2.19 28.22 35.03
C GLN A 272 -1.69 28.03 33.59
N ILE A 273 -2.08 26.92 33.00
CA ILE A 273 -1.71 26.59 31.61
C ILE A 273 -2.70 27.31 30.69
N PRO A 274 -2.29 27.88 29.57
CA PRO A 274 -3.20 28.37 28.55
C PRO A 274 -3.91 27.20 27.85
N VAL A 275 -4.72 26.43 28.64
CA VAL A 275 -5.38 25.22 28.18
C VAL A 275 -6.35 25.53 27.03
N ARG A 276 -6.90 26.76 27.01
CA ARG A 276 -7.87 27.20 25.97
C ARG A 276 -7.32 27.09 24.56
N GLY A 277 -6.07 27.54 24.30
CA GLY A 277 -5.47 27.44 22.98
C GLY A 277 -5.18 25.99 22.53
N ILE A 278 -4.87 25.11 23.47
CA ILE A 278 -4.59 23.71 23.20
C ILE A 278 -5.89 22.92 22.97
N ILE A 279 -6.93 23.19 23.77
CA ILE A 279 -8.26 22.61 23.59
C ILE A 279 -8.83 23.02 22.23
N SER A 280 -8.72 24.32 21.85
CA SER A 280 -9.20 24.76 20.54
C SER A 280 -8.44 24.06 19.38
N LEU A 281 -7.15 23.82 19.52
CA LEU A 281 -6.36 23.11 18.52
C LEU A 281 -6.76 21.64 18.39
N ILE A 282 -7.04 20.96 19.52
CA ILE A 282 -7.57 19.59 19.53
C ILE A 282 -8.97 19.54 18.91
N LEU A 283 -9.84 20.49 19.25
CA LEU A 283 -11.19 20.57 18.68
C LEU A 283 -11.14 20.81 17.16
N ILE A 284 -10.28 21.70 16.68
CA ILE A 284 -10.08 21.94 15.24
C ILE A 284 -9.60 20.65 14.57
N ALA A 285 -8.61 19.95 15.15
CA ALA A 285 -8.11 18.69 14.62
C ALA A 285 -9.22 17.61 14.57
N GLN A 286 -10.06 17.51 15.61
CA GLN A 286 -11.20 16.58 15.61
C GLN A 286 -12.26 16.97 14.57
N LEU A 287 -12.56 18.26 14.42
CA LEU A 287 -13.51 18.76 13.43
C LEU A 287 -13.04 18.47 12.01
N LEU A 288 -11.75 18.71 11.73
CA LEU A 288 -11.14 18.32 10.47
C LEU A 288 -11.19 16.81 10.24
N ALA A 289 -10.91 15.99 11.26
CA ALA A 289 -11.02 14.54 11.16
C ALA A 289 -12.44 14.10 10.80
N VAL A 290 -13.47 14.67 11.44
CA VAL A 290 -14.88 14.37 11.16
C VAL A 290 -15.24 14.78 9.72
N LEU A 291 -14.84 15.96 9.26
CA LEU A 291 -15.07 16.42 7.88
C LEU A 291 -14.43 15.47 6.86
N VAL A 292 -13.18 15.07 7.10
CA VAL A 292 -12.43 14.13 6.26
C VAL A 292 -13.13 12.76 6.20
N VAL A 293 -13.59 12.23 7.35
CA VAL A 293 -14.35 10.96 7.41
C VAL A 293 -15.67 11.07 6.66
N SER A 294 -16.42 12.15 6.86
CA SER A 294 -17.70 12.37 6.19
C SER A 294 -17.55 12.45 4.68
N PHE A 295 -16.52 13.14 4.20
CA PHE A 295 -16.22 13.23 2.77
C PHE A 295 -15.81 11.87 2.19
N GLY A 296 -15.01 11.08 2.91
CA GLY A 296 -14.62 9.73 2.51
C GLY A 296 -15.82 8.78 2.46
N ALA A 297 -16.67 8.80 3.48
CA ALA A 297 -17.88 7.99 3.51
C ALA A 297 -18.83 8.32 2.36
N SER A 298 -19.01 9.60 2.04
CA SER A 298 -19.82 10.04 0.88
C SER A 298 -19.28 9.50 -0.44
N ARG A 299 -17.97 9.57 -0.65
CA ARG A 299 -17.35 8.99 -1.87
C ARG A 299 -17.51 7.49 -1.94
N THR A 300 -17.30 6.78 -0.83
CA THR A 300 -17.46 5.31 -0.80
C THR A 300 -18.91 4.92 -1.14
N LEU A 301 -19.89 5.64 -0.63
CA LEU A 301 -21.30 5.42 -0.97
C LEU A 301 -21.57 5.63 -2.47
N LEU A 302 -21.02 6.69 -3.07
CA LEU A 302 -21.14 6.94 -4.51
C LEU A 302 -20.50 5.83 -5.34
N TYR A 303 -19.33 5.31 -4.95
CA TYR A 303 -18.70 4.18 -5.63
C TYR A 303 -19.55 2.91 -5.54
N VAL A 304 -20.07 2.58 -4.36
CA VAL A 304 -20.96 1.41 -4.19
C VAL A 304 -22.24 1.56 -5.01
N GLN A 305 -22.80 2.75 -5.10
CA GLN A 305 -23.98 3.02 -5.96
C GLN A 305 -23.65 2.86 -7.45
N ALA A 306 -22.52 3.42 -7.89
CA ALA A 306 -22.06 3.29 -9.28
C ALA A 306 -21.78 1.81 -9.64
N GLU A 307 -21.15 1.05 -8.76
CA GLU A 307 -20.90 -0.38 -8.95
C GLU A 307 -22.21 -1.18 -9.03
N ARG A 308 -23.18 -0.88 -8.17
CA ARG A 308 -24.51 -1.52 -8.25
C ARG A 308 -25.23 -1.21 -9.57
N GLN A 309 -25.17 0.05 -10.03
CA GLN A 309 -25.75 0.44 -11.32
C GLN A 309 -25.04 -0.25 -12.48
N GLN A 310 -23.72 -0.38 -12.43
CA GLN A 310 -22.95 -1.09 -13.44
C GLN A 310 -23.31 -2.58 -13.48
N LYS A 311 -23.41 -3.25 -12.32
CA LYS A 311 -23.85 -4.66 -12.22
C LYS A 311 -25.28 -4.85 -12.73
N GLN A 312 -26.18 -3.93 -12.43
CA GLN A 312 -27.55 -3.97 -12.96
C GLN A 312 -27.58 -3.79 -14.48
N GLY A 313 -26.79 -2.85 -15.01
CA GLY A 313 -26.61 -2.67 -16.44
C GLY A 313 -26.07 -3.92 -17.13
N GLN A 314 -25.03 -4.54 -16.57
CA GLN A 314 -24.46 -5.80 -17.09
C GLN A 314 -25.46 -6.95 -17.05
N ALA A 315 -26.24 -7.08 -15.97
CA ALA A 315 -27.28 -8.09 -15.87
C ALA A 315 -28.39 -7.90 -16.92
N ALA A 316 -28.76 -6.64 -17.22
CA ALA A 316 -29.72 -6.33 -18.28
C ALA A 316 -29.17 -6.69 -19.68
N TRP A 317 -27.88 -6.42 -19.95
CA TRP A 317 -27.21 -6.83 -21.19
C TRP A 317 -27.14 -8.34 -21.37
N LEU A 318 -26.88 -9.10 -20.30
CA LEU A 318 -26.83 -10.56 -20.35
C LEU A 318 -28.20 -11.22 -20.57
N GLN A 319 -29.29 -10.50 -20.30
CA GLN A 319 -30.66 -10.98 -20.55
C GLN A 319 -31.15 -10.70 -21.97
N GLU A 320 -30.42 -9.92 -22.73
CA GLU A 320 -30.79 -9.57 -24.09
C GLU A 320 -30.23 -10.60 -25.08
N ASP A 321 -31.04 -11.62 -25.40
CA ASP A 321 -30.73 -12.71 -26.34
C ASP A 321 -30.49 -12.28 -27.80
N ARG A 322 -30.41 -10.97 -28.07
CA ARG A 322 -30.26 -10.37 -29.39
C ARG A 322 -28.88 -9.80 -29.71
N LEU A 323 -27.87 -10.04 -28.87
CA LEU A 323 -26.50 -9.68 -29.22
C LEU A 323 -25.99 -10.57 -30.34
N VAL A 324 -26.24 -10.15 -31.56
CA VAL A 324 -25.55 -10.66 -32.76
C VAL A 324 -24.10 -10.26 -32.62
N THR A 325 -23.23 -11.23 -32.40
CA THR A 325 -21.78 -11.07 -32.56
C THR A 325 -21.51 -10.77 -34.03
N LEU A 326 -21.21 -9.51 -34.33
CA LEU A 326 -20.64 -9.09 -35.60
C LEU A 326 -19.18 -9.49 -35.69
#